data_cff23f9a8188e40ef5f250ff185c05b3
#
_entry.id   cff23f9a8188e40ef5f250ff185c05b3
#
_cell.length_a   1.000
_cell.length_b   1.000
_cell.length_c   1.000
_cell.angle_alpha   90.00
_cell.angle_beta   90.00
_cell.angle_gamma   90.00
#
_symmetry.space_group_name_H-M   'P 1'
#
loop_
_entity.id
_entity.type
_entity.pdbx_description
1 polymer ?
#
loop_
_entity_poly.entity_id
_entity_poly.type
_entity_poly.pdbx_seq_one_letter_code
_entity_poly.pdbx_strand_id
1 'polypeptide(L)'
;MRRMSPLIALSLAGLMALSACGEDVAAKDDSAAGSSATGGSNNSAPAKDGGSITVRGCTPQNPLIPSNTNETCGGNVLDAVTARLIHYNSDTAKPEMDIAESIETKDNQNFTVKIKPGYKFSDGTEVKAKNFVDGWNWAAYGPNAQQSGYFFEP
;
A
#
# COMPACT_ATOMS: atom_id res chain seq x y z
N MET A 1 43.63 -5.28 45.01
CA MET A 1 43.26 -5.02 46.43
C MET A 1 41.89 -4.36 46.48
N ARG A 2 40.94 -5.01 47.22
CA ARG A 2 39.76 -4.43 47.86
C ARG A 2 38.68 -3.88 46.93
N ARG A 3 37.38 -4.09 47.05
CA ARG A 3 36.59 -4.97 47.99
C ARG A 3 35.25 -5.22 47.33
N MET A 4 34.73 -6.40 47.49
CA MET A 4 33.33 -6.78 47.32
C MET A 4 32.49 -6.08 48.38
N SER A 5 31.26 -5.74 48.05
CA SER A 5 30.15 -5.68 49.01
C SER A 5 28.83 -5.76 48.29
N PRO A 6 27.75 -6.25 48.95
CA PRO A 6 26.82 -7.17 48.31
C PRO A 6 25.40 -6.64 48.20
N LEU A 7 24.61 -7.37 47.42
CA LEU A 7 23.16 -7.69 47.57
C LEU A 7 22.23 -6.70 48.28
N ILE A 8 21.24 -6.19 47.53
CA ILE A 8 19.89 -6.07 48.08
C ILE A 8 18.92 -6.51 46.99
N ALA A 9 18.32 -7.67 47.20
CA ALA A 9 17.11 -8.13 46.52
C ALA A 9 15.91 -7.39 47.10
N LEU A 10 15.10 -6.78 46.27
CA LEU A 10 13.76 -6.35 46.69
C LEU A 10 12.75 -6.78 45.63
N SER A 11 12.09 -7.86 45.93
CA SER A 11 10.91 -8.38 45.27
C SER A 11 9.72 -7.48 45.57
N LEU A 12 9.09 -6.91 44.52
CA LEU A 12 7.76 -6.36 44.67
C LEU A 12 6.87 -6.93 43.57
N ALA A 13 6.11 -7.96 43.97
CA ALA A 13 4.99 -8.48 43.22
C ALA A 13 3.84 -7.50 43.32
N GLY A 14 3.51 -6.84 42.19
CA GLY A 14 2.33 -5.99 42.07
C GLY A 14 1.33 -6.64 41.12
N LEU A 15 0.33 -7.32 41.65
CA LEU A 15 -0.88 -7.69 40.91
C LEU A 15 -1.64 -6.40 40.58
N MET A 16 -1.75 -6.09 39.28
CA MET A 16 -2.74 -5.13 38.80
C MET A 16 -3.90 -5.91 38.16
N ALA A 17 -4.99 -6.03 38.94
CA ALA A 17 -6.28 -6.39 38.40
C ALA A 17 -6.85 -5.21 37.63
N LEU A 18 -6.94 -5.30 36.27
CA LEU A 18 -7.75 -4.37 35.50
C LEU A 18 -9.22 -4.78 35.62
N SER A 19 -9.95 -4.04 36.43
CA SER A 19 -11.42 -4.07 36.43
C SER A 19 -11.91 -3.36 35.15
N ALA A 20 -12.58 -4.10 34.30
CA ALA A 20 -13.37 -3.56 33.20
C ALA A 20 -14.64 -2.94 33.77
N CYS A 21 -14.75 -1.62 33.74
CA CYS A 21 -16.04 -0.94 33.89
C CYS A 21 -16.76 -1.00 32.56
N GLY A 22 -17.77 -1.82 32.43
CA GLY A 22 -18.79 -1.70 31.42
C GLY A 22 -19.84 -0.71 31.91
N GLU A 23 -20.07 0.33 31.18
CA GLU A 23 -21.21 1.23 31.35
C GLU A 23 -22.28 0.87 30.33
N ASP A 24 -23.41 0.40 30.83
CA ASP A 24 -24.62 0.10 30.06
C ASP A 24 -25.22 1.41 29.54
N VAL A 25 -25.21 1.59 28.25
CA VAL A 25 -26.13 2.53 27.58
C VAL A 25 -27.13 1.70 26.78
N ALA A 26 -28.32 1.61 27.34
CA ALA A 26 -29.49 1.05 26.67
C ALA A 26 -29.85 1.91 25.45
N ALA A 27 -29.76 1.36 24.28
CA ALA A 27 -30.41 1.85 23.07
C ALA A 27 -31.23 0.71 22.46
N LYS A 28 -32.47 1.03 22.17
CA LYS A 28 -33.56 0.17 21.74
C LYS A 28 -33.29 -0.50 20.40
N ASP A 29 -33.92 -1.67 20.28
CA ASP A 29 -34.15 -2.53 19.11
C ASP A 29 -34.16 -1.83 17.75
N ASP A 30 -33.38 -2.40 16.80
CA ASP A 30 -33.98 -2.97 15.60
C ASP A 30 -33.03 -3.99 14.98
N SER A 31 -33.64 -5.08 14.55
CA SER A 31 -33.11 -6.33 14.08
C SER A 31 -32.02 -6.25 13.01
N ALA A 32 -30.91 -6.96 13.18
CA ALA A 32 -30.25 -7.68 12.08
C ALA A 32 -29.24 -8.69 12.58
N ALA A 33 -29.49 -9.90 12.19
CA ALA A 33 -28.78 -11.14 12.22
C ALA A 33 -27.27 -11.09 12.47
N GLY A 34 -26.84 -11.83 13.50
CA GLY A 34 -25.47 -12.25 13.72
C GLY A 34 -24.98 -13.14 12.57
N SER A 35 -23.84 -12.81 12.02
CA SER A 35 -23.07 -13.74 11.21
C SER A 35 -21.87 -14.20 12.01
N SER A 36 -22.00 -15.40 12.54
CA SER A 36 -20.90 -16.21 13.04
C SER A 36 -19.96 -16.52 11.86
N ALA A 37 -18.72 -16.09 11.94
CA ALA A 37 -17.69 -16.54 11.03
C ALA A 37 -17.36 -18.01 11.32
N THR A 38 -17.95 -18.91 10.56
CA THR A 38 -17.54 -20.32 10.50
C THR A 38 -16.64 -20.51 9.30
N GLY A 39 -15.48 -21.11 9.56
CA GLY A 39 -14.41 -21.29 8.61
C GLY A 39 -14.76 -22.05 7.34
N GLY A 40 -14.01 -21.72 6.32
CA GLY A 40 -13.54 -22.48 5.21
C GLY A 40 -14.47 -23.50 4.56
N SER A 41 -15.11 -23.11 3.47
CA SER A 41 -15.42 -24.04 2.41
C SER A 41 -15.00 -23.39 1.10
N ASN A 42 -13.96 -23.95 0.49
CA ASN A 42 -13.51 -23.60 -0.85
C ASN A 42 -14.57 -24.04 -1.88
N ASN A 43 -15.65 -23.30 -1.96
CA ASN A 43 -16.57 -23.36 -3.07
C ASN A 43 -16.21 -22.20 -4.01
N SER A 44 -15.26 -22.47 -4.91
CA SER A 44 -14.94 -21.57 -6.03
C SER A 44 -16.11 -21.58 -7.02
N ALA A 45 -17.21 -20.93 -6.66
CA ALA A 45 -18.15 -20.50 -7.68
C ALA A 45 -17.40 -19.49 -8.59
N PRO A 46 -17.60 -19.55 -9.92
CA PRO A 46 -16.96 -18.58 -10.81
C PRO A 46 -17.32 -17.19 -10.37
N ALA A 47 -16.29 -16.33 -10.24
CA ALA A 47 -16.48 -14.93 -9.87
C ALA A 47 -17.46 -14.28 -10.84
N LYS A 48 -18.51 -13.65 -10.32
CA LYS A 48 -19.46 -12.88 -11.12
C LYS A 48 -18.81 -11.51 -11.37
N ASP A 49 -18.67 -11.18 -12.65
CA ASP A 49 -18.22 -9.84 -13.03
C ASP A 49 -19.24 -8.79 -12.61
N GLY A 50 -18.75 -7.67 -12.11
CA GLY A 50 -19.58 -6.54 -11.69
C GLY A 50 -19.98 -6.56 -10.22
N GLY A 51 -20.76 -5.57 -9.83
CA GLY A 51 -21.16 -5.31 -8.46
C GLY A 51 -20.53 -4.03 -7.91
N SER A 52 -20.76 -3.76 -6.62
CA SER A 52 -20.17 -2.64 -5.91
C SER A 52 -19.66 -3.09 -4.56
N ILE A 53 -18.53 -2.52 -4.16
CA ILE A 53 -17.95 -2.70 -2.83
C ILE A 53 -17.80 -1.33 -2.18
N THR A 54 -17.98 -1.29 -0.85
CA THR A 54 -17.67 -0.09 -0.07
C THR A 54 -16.37 -0.35 0.67
N VAL A 55 -15.39 0.50 0.43
CA VAL A 55 -14.13 0.46 1.15
C VAL A 55 -14.01 1.65 2.09
N ARG A 56 -13.43 1.40 3.27
CA ARG A 56 -13.08 2.49 4.17
C ARG A 56 -11.85 3.21 3.59
N GLY A 57 -12.00 4.50 3.37
CA GLY A 57 -10.93 5.34 2.84
C GLY A 57 -10.80 6.64 3.61
N CYS A 58 -9.94 7.50 3.13
CA CYS A 58 -9.77 8.87 3.59
C CYS A 58 -9.64 9.80 2.37
N THR A 59 -9.80 11.09 2.58
CA THR A 59 -9.74 12.06 1.50
C THR A 59 -8.27 12.29 1.09
N PRO A 60 -7.90 12.11 -0.19
CA PRO A 60 -6.59 12.48 -0.68
C PRO A 60 -6.28 13.96 -0.43
N GLN A 61 -5.04 14.26 -0.06
CA GLN A 61 -4.59 15.64 0.20
C GLN A 61 -4.22 16.39 -1.08
N ASN A 62 -3.80 15.64 -2.10
CA ASN A 62 -3.35 16.18 -3.38
C ASN A 62 -4.19 15.61 -4.53
N PRO A 63 -4.20 16.26 -5.70
CA PRO A 63 -4.73 15.65 -6.92
C PRO A 63 -4.11 14.27 -7.17
N LEU A 64 -4.91 13.32 -7.65
CA LEU A 64 -4.48 11.94 -7.92
C LEU A 64 -3.55 11.85 -9.14
N ILE A 65 -2.40 12.49 -9.03
CA ILE A 65 -1.32 12.48 -10.02
C ILE A 65 -0.16 11.69 -9.42
N PRO A 66 0.32 10.61 -10.04
CA PRO A 66 1.37 9.75 -9.46
C PRO A 66 2.62 10.49 -8.98
N SER A 67 3.05 11.52 -9.71
CA SER A 67 4.20 12.35 -9.33
C SER A 67 3.91 13.38 -8.24
N ASN A 68 2.65 13.66 -7.93
CA ASN A 68 2.24 14.67 -6.95
C ASN A 68 1.56 14.09 -5.70
N THR A 69 1.32 12.80 -5.67
CA THR A 69 0.66 12.12 -4.55
C THR A 69 1.69 11.29 -3.79
N ASN A 70 2.09 11.77 -2.61
CA ASN A 70 3.05 11.09 -1.72
C ASN A 70 2.49 10.80 -0.32
N GLU A 71 1.16 10.84 -0.15
CA GLU A 71 0.46 10.58 1.10
C GLU A 71 -0.42 9.34 0.99
N THR A 72 -0.76 8.74 2.14
CA THR A 72 -1.40 7.42 2.21
C THR A 72 -2.77 7.38 1.53
N CYS A 73 -3.59 8.43 1.70
CA CYS A 73 -4.97 8.40 1.20
C CYS A 73 -5.02 8.41 -0.33
N GLY A 74 -4.24 9.28 -0.97
CA GLY A 74 -4.12 9.33 -2.42
C GLY A 74 -3.33 8.13 -2.96
N GLY A 75 -2.28 7.70 -2.24
CA GLY A 75 -1.50 6.52 -2.59
C GLY A 75 -2.36 5.27 -2.69
N ASN A 76 -3.24 5.01 -1.71
CA ASN A 76 -4.14 3.86 -1.73
C ASN A 76 -5.09 3.87 -2.94
N VAL A 77 -5.57 5.05 -3.36
CA VAL A 77 -6.40 5.16 -4.56
C VAL A 77 -5.57 4.88 -5.80
N LEU A 78 -4.39 5.49 -5.93
CA LEU A 78 -3.51 5.27 -7.08
C LEU A 78 -3.06 3.81 -7.18
N ASP A 79 -2.79 3.15 -6.06
CA ASP A 79 -2.45 1.72 -6.03
C ASP A 79 -3.55 0.83 -6.60
N ALA A 80 -4.80 1.22 -6.41
CA ALA A 80 -5.95 0.46 -6.89
C ALA A 80 -6.30 0.73 -8.37
N VAL A 81 -5.96 1.91 -8.91
CA VAL A 81 -6.45 2.33 -10.23
C VAL A 81 -5.35 2.52 -11.27
N THR A 82 -4.08 2.51 -10.89
CA THR A 82 -2.95 2.70 -11.81
C THR A 82 -2.09 1.45 -11.93
N ALA A 83 -1.74 1.10 -13.17
CA ALA A 83 -0.73 0.09 -13.44
C ALA A 83 0.68 0.69 -13.37
N ARG A 84 1.69 -0.15 -13.11
CA ARG A 84 3.08 0.23 -12.87
C ARG A 84 4.03 -0.61 -13.70
N LEU A 85 5.30 -0.25 -13.74
CA LEU A 85 6.33 -1.12 -14.33
C LEU A 85 6.42 -2.46 -13.58
N ILE A 86 6.38 -2.38 -12.25
CA ILE A 86 6.36 -3.52 -11.33
C ILE A 86 5.31 -3.28 -10.23
N HIS A 87 4.79 -4.34 -9.68
CA HIS A 87 4.03 -4.31 -8.43
C HIS A 87 4.65 -5.27 -7.42
N TYR A 88 4.27 -5.13 -6.15
CA TYR A 88 4.68 -6.07 -5.12
C TYR A 88 3.52 -7.01 -4.80
N ASN A 89 3.81 -8.30 -4.85
CA ASN A 89 2.85 -9.32 -4.44
C ASN A 89 2.44 -9.11 -2.98
N SER A 90 1.14 -9.07 -2.71
CA SER A 90 0.59 -8.76 -1.38
C SER A 90 0.97 -9.80 -0.31
N ASP A 91 1.17 -11.05 -0.70
CA ASP A 91 1.40 -12.15 0.24
C ASP A 91 2.90 -12.36 0.51
N THR A 92 3.72 -12.18 -0.53
CA THR A 92 5.14 -12.50 -0.48
C THR A 92 6.05 -11.27 -0.43
N ALA A 93 5.51 -10.07 -0.67
CA ALA A 93 6.23 -8.81 -0.85
C ALA A 93 7.33 -8.86 -1.93
N LYS A 94 7.27 -9.84 -2.85
CA LYS A 94 8.23 -9.93 -3.95
C LYS A 94 7.81 -9.02 -5.10
N PRO A 95 8.77 -8.38 -5.80
CA PRO A 95 8.48 -7.62 -7.00
C PRO A 95 8.06 -8.55 -8.14
N GLU A 96 6.99 -8.18 -8.84
CA GLU A 96 6.47 -8.87 -10.01
C GLU A 96 6.34 -7.86 -11.16
N MET A 97 6.61 -8.32 -12.39
CA MET A 97 6.51 -7.48 -13.59
C MET A 97 5.05 -7.22 -13.93
N ASP A 98 4.68 -5.93 -14.01
CA ASP A 98 3.35 -5.49 -14.46
C ASP A 98 3.42 -5.00 -15.92
N ILE A 99 3.61 -3.71 -16.18
CA ILE A 99 3.78 -3.17 -17.54
C ILE A 99 5.16 -3.53 -18.10
N ALA A 100 6.18 -3.65 -17.27
CA ALA A 100 7.48 -4.09 -17.71
C ALA A 100 7.46 -5.56 -18.16
N GLU A 101 8.08 -5.85 -19.29
CA GLU A 101 8.41 -7.20 -19.75
C GLU A 101 9.66 -7.70 -19.04
N SER A 102 10.69 -6.86 -18.98
CA SER A 102 11.91 -7.14 -18.24
C SER A 102 12.57 -5.85 -17.71
N ILE A 103 13.34 -6.01 -16.63
CA ILE A 103 14.23 -4.98 -16.08
C ILE A 103 15.59 -5.64 -15.88
N GLU A 104 16.58 -5.22 -16.63
CA GLU A 104 17.91 -5.82 -16.66
C GLU A 104 18.97 -4.79 -16.27
N THR A 105 19.97 -5.23 -15.50
CA THR A 105 21.14 -4.43 -15.13
C THR A 105 22.37 -5.33 -15.00
N LYS A 106 23.56 -4.79 -15.25
CA LYS A 106 24.84 -5.47 -15.06
C LYS A 106 25.65 -4.87 -13.91
N ASP A 107 25.34 -3.66 -13.51
CA ASP A 107 26.14 -2.86 -12.57
C ASP A 107 25.31 -2.24 -11.43
N ASN A 108 24.00 -2.51 -11.40
CA ASN A 108 23.03 -1.91 -10.48
C ASN A 108 22.97 -0.36 -10.55
N GLN A 109 23.44 0.21 -11.64
CA GLN A 109 23.40 1.64 -11.90
C GLN A 109 22.67 1.94 -13.21
N ASN A 110 22.96 1.15 -14.24
CA ASN A 110 22.32 1.26 -15.53
C ASN A 110 21.27 0.16 -15.71
N PHE A 111 20.03 0.56 -15.91
CA PHE A 111 18.91 -0.37 -16.06
C PHE A 111 18.32 -0.26 -17.48
N THR A 112 18.09 -1.40 -18.08
CA THR A 112 17.35 -1.51 -19.34
C THR A 112 15.97 -2.05 -19.05
N VAL A 113 14.93 -1.25 -19.30
CA VAL A 113 13.54 -1.61 -19.10
C VAL A 113 12.88 -1.84 -20.45
N LYS A 114 12.29 -3.03 -20.62
CA LYS A 114 11.45 -3.34 -21.77
C LYS A 114 9.99 -3.29 -21.37
N ILE A 115 9.15 -2.69 -22.21
CA ILE A 115 7.70 -2.58 -21.98
C ILE A 115 7.00 -3.70 -22.73
N LYS A 116 6.02 -4.35 -22.10
CA LYS A 116 5.16 -5.35 -22.74
C LYS A 116 4.46 -4.75 -23.96
N PRO A 117 4.52 -5.39 -25.13
CA PRO A 117 3.83 -4.90 -26.31
C PRO A 117 2.31 -5.01 -26.12
N GLY A 118 1.58 -4.06 -26.72
CA GLY A 118 0.11 -4.07 -26.72
C GLY A 118 -0.57 -3.67 -25.42
N TYR A 119 0.19 -3.27 -24.39
CA TYR A 119 -0.38 -2.66 -23.17
C TYR A 119 -1.01 -1.30 -23.53
N LYS A 120 -2.18 -1.00 -22.98
CA LYS A 120 -2.96 0.17 -23.38
C LYS A 120 -3.38 1.01 -22.18
N PHE A 121 -3.47 2.32 -22.40
CA PHE A 121 -4.18 3.21 -21.50
C PHE A 121 -5.70 2.95 -21.56
N SER A 122 -6.45 3.51 -20.61
CA SER A 122 -7.91 3.39 -20.55
C SER A 122 -8.63 3.98 -21.76
N ASP A 123 -8.00 4.91 -22.47
CA ASP A 123 -8.52 5.49 -23.73
C ASP A 123 -8.22 4.64 -24.97
N GLY A 124 -7.52 3.49 -24.78
CA GLY A 124 -7.14 2.56 -25.84
C GLY A 124 -5.81 2.89 -26.53
N THR A 125 -5.14 3.99 -26.21
CA THR A 125 -3.81 4.32 -26.76
C THR A 125 -2.75 3.35 -26.21
N GLU A 126 -1.75 3.02 -27.02
CA GLU A 126 -0.68 2.10 -26.62
C GLU A 126 0.29 2.75 -25.66
N VAL A 127 0.62 2.02 -24.58
CA VAL A 127 1.66 2.42 -23.62
C VAL A 127 3.05 2.11 -24.20
N LYS A 128 3.89 3.13 -24.28
CA LYS A 128 5.26 3.05 -24.81
C LYS A 128 6.27 3.52 -23.78
N ALA A 129 7.53 3.12 -23.95
CA ALA A 129 8.63 3.56 -23.08
C ALA A 129 8.71 5.09 -22.99
N LYS A 130 8.42 5.80 -24.08
CA LYS A 130 8.39 7.27 -24.11
C LYS A 130 7.42 7.86 -23.08
N ASN A 131 6.29 7.22 -22.81
CA ASN A 131 5.31 7.74 -21.85
C ASN A 131 5.88 7.78 -20.42
N PHE A 132 6.70 6.80 -20.06
CA PHE A 132 7.41 6.80 -18.77
C PHE A 132 8.48 7.90 -18.73
N VAL A 133 9.28 8.02 -19.79
CA VAL A 133 10.33 9.05 -19.87
C VAL A 133 9.72 10.45 -19.80
N ASP A 134 8.63 10.70 -20.51
CA ASP A 134 7.94 11.99 -20.47
C ASP A 134 7.38 12.28 -19.08
N GLY A 135 6.76 11.28 -18.41
CA GLY A 135 6.25 11.41 -17.04
C GLY A 135 7.35 11.69 -16.02
N TRP A 136 8.50 11.02 -16.15
CA TRP A 136 9.65 11.27 -15.27
C TRP A 136 10.27 12.64 -15.51
N ASN A 137 10.42 13.05 -16.77
CA ASN A 137 10.89 14.41 -17.09
C ASN A 137 9.95 15.48 -16.54
N TRP A 138 8.64 15.25 -16.62
CA TRP A 138 7.66 16.15 -16.01
C TRP A 138 7.84 16.23 -14.48
N ALA A 139 8.02 15.11 -13.82
CA ALA A 139 8.20 15.04 -12.37
C ALA A 139 9.53 15.67 -11.91
N ALA A 140 10.60 15.48 -12.70
CA ALA A 140 11.93 16.00 -12.42
C ALA A 140 12.03 17.52 -12.66
N TYR A 141 11.18 18.09 -13.49
CA TYR A 141 11.27 19.52 -13.82
C TYR A 141 10.77 20.38 -12.65
N GLY A 142 11.69 21.02 -11.94
CA GLY A 142 11.43 21.78 -10.72
C GLY A 142 10.25 22.78 -10.79
N PRO A 143 10.09 23.58 -11.89
CA PRO A 143 8.94 24.48 -12.03
C PRO A 143 7.56 23.79 -11.98
N ASN A 144 7.47 22.50 -12.26
CA ASN A 144 6.22 21.74 -12.12
C ASN A 144 5.87 21.43 -10.66
N ALA A 145 6.78 21.67 -9.72
CA ALA A 145 6.60 21.52 -8.28
C ALA A 145 5.97 20.17 -7.87
N GLN A 146 6.41 19.09 -8.54
CA GLN A 146 5.89 17.76 -8.24
C GLN A 146 6.51 17.21 -6.95
N GLN A 147 5.70 16.64 -6.07
CA GLN A 147 6.15 16.15 -4.77
C GLN A 147 7.19 15.02 -4.88
N SER A 148 7.13 14.22 -5.94
CA SER A 148 8.12 13.17 -6.21
C SER A 148 9.37 13.66 -6.94
N GLY A 149 9.51 14.95 -7.18
CA GLY A 149 10.67 15.55 -7.88
C GLY A 149 12.00 15.20 -7.22
N TYR A 150 12.01 15.09 -5.88
CA TYR A 150 13.21 14.76 -5.11
C TYR A 150 13.86 13.40 -5.46
N PHE A 151 13.13 12.48 -6.08
CA PHE A 151 13.72 11.22 -6.55
C PHE A 151 14.69 11.41 -7.74
N PHE A 152 14.65 12.56 -8.38
CA PHE A 152 15.47 12.89 -9.56
C PHE A 152 16.57 13.90 -9.25
N GLU A 153 16.68 14.32 -8.00
CA GLU A 153 17.78 15.19 -7.55
C GLU A 153 19.07 14.37 -7.42
N PRO A 154 20.23 14.90 -7.83
CA PRO A 154 21.52 14.20 -7.78
C PRO A 154 22.05 14.00 -6.36
#